data_44e7a1d9100bc70afbf276f5aadf172b
#
_entry.id   44e7a1d9100bc70afbf276f5aadf172b
#
_cell.length_a   1.000
_cell.length_b   1.000
_cell.length_c   1.000
_cell.angle_alpha   90.00
_cell.angle_beta   90.00
_cell.angle_gamma   90.00
#
_symmetry.space_group_name_H-M   'P 1'
#
loop_
_entity.id
_entity.type
_entity.pdbx_description
1 polymer ?
#
loop_
_entity_poly.entity_id
_entity_poly.type
_entity_poly.pdbx_seq_one_letter_code
_entity_poly.pdbx_strand_id
1 'polypeptide(L)'
;SPISRGRLCPKGSASEQLVNAPGRQLHVLYRAPRATEWQRMDLDEAIDKIADRFIESRRNTWQDIDKRGNLLRRTMGIASLGGATLDNEENYLIKKLFTAAGAIQIENQARI
;
A
#
# COMPACT_ATOMS: atom_id res chain seq x y z
N SER A 1 28.17 0.53 -1.86
CA SER A 1 27.81 1.70 -1.04
C SER A 1 28.93 2.01 -0.06
N PRO A 2 29.38 3.27 0.06
CA PRO A 2 30.37 3.68 1.04
C PRO A 2 29.86 3.53 2.49
N ILE A 3 28.53 3.58 2.69
CA ILE A 3 27.90 3.45 3.99
C ILE A 3 27.96 2.00 4.49
N SER A 4 27.53 1.05 3.67
CA SER A 4 27.49 -0.38 4.04
C SER A 4 28.81 -1.10 3.83
N ARG A 5 29.77 -0.48 3.11
CA ARG A 5 31.05 -1.11 2.71
C ARG A 5 30.87 -2.48 2.05
N GLY A 6 29.83 -2.62 1.22
CA GLY A 6 29.48 -3.88 0.56
C GLY A 6 28.78 -4.91 1.46
N ARG A 7 28.48 -4.59 2.71
CA ARG A 7 27.74 -5.51 3.60
C ARG A 7 26.27 -5.50 3.29
N LEU A 8 25.67 -6.67 3.31
CA LEU A 8 24.25 -6.90 3.13
C LEU A 8 23.72 -7.77 4.28
N CYS A 9 22.49 -7.53 4.68
CA CYS A 9 21.78 -8.49 5.52
C CYS A 9 21.37 -9.72 4.69
N PRO A 10 20.94 -10.84 5.32
CA PRO A 10 20.52 -12.03 4.56
C PRO A 10 19.47 -11.77 3.49
N LYS A 11 18.54 -10.84 3.72
CA LYS A 11 17.51 -10.46 2.73
C LYS A 11 18.13 -9.78 1.50
N GLY A 12 19.02 -8.82 1.72
CA GLY A 12 19.73 -8.15 0.63
C GLY A 12 20.63 -9.11 -0.16
N SER A 13 21.27 -10.06 0.52
CA SER A 13 22.09 -11.09 -0.14
C SER A 13 21.28 -12.05 -1.02
N ALA A 14 19.99 -12.24 -0.70
CA ALA A 14 19.07 -13.12 -1.42
C ALA A 14 18.23 -12.40 -2.50
N SER A 15 18.56 -11.17 -2.85
CA SER A 15 17.75 -10.37 -3.79
C SER A 15 17.66 -11.01 -5.18
N GLU A 16 18.73 -11.61 -5.66
CA GLU A 16 18.74 -12.30 -6.94
C GLU A 16 17.79 -13.51 -6.94
N GLN A 17 17.83 -14.34 -5.89
CA GLN A 17 16.92 -15.47 -5.73
C GLN A 17 15.46 -15.00 -5.60
N LEU A 18 15.21 -13.88 -4.92
CA LEU A 18 13.86 -13.33 -4.80
C LEU A 18 13.30 -12.91 -6.16
N VAL A 19 14.12 -12.22 -6.98
CA VAL A 19 13.69 -11.75 -8.30
C VAL A 19 13.43 -12.91 -9.26
N ASN A 20 14.26 -13.96 -9.23
CA ASN A 20 14.21 -15.10 -10.14
C ASN A 20 13.49 -16.32 -9.55
N ALA A 21 12.84 -16.20 -8.41
CA ALA A 21 12.16 -17.32 -7.75
C ALA A 21 11.10 -17.95 -8.67
N PRO A 22 11.11 -19.29 -8.87
CA PRO A 22 10.10 -19.95 -9.71
C PRO A 22 8.66 -19.80 -9.19
N GLY A 23 8.51 -19.60 -7.88
CA GLY A 23 7.21 -19.36 -7.23
C GLY A 23 6.79 -17.90 -7.14
N ARG A 24 7.51 -16.98 -7.81
CA ARG A 24 7.16 -15.56 -7.78
C ARG A 24 5.77 -15.34 -8.39
N GLN A 25 4.92 -14.64 -7.67
CA GLN A 25 3.59 -14.28 -8.15
C GLN A 25 3.69 -13.18 -9.21
N LEU A 26 3.32 -13.51 -10.45
CA LEU A 26 3.36 -12.59 -11.60
C LEU A 26 1.98 -12.13 -12.07
N HIS A 27 0.92 -12.59 -11.42
CA HIS A 27 -0.45 -12.29 -11.80
C HIS A 27 -1.24 -11.80 -10.60
N VAL A 28 -2.22 -10.95 -10.86
CA VAL A 28 -3.17 -10.58 -9.82
C VAL A 28 -4.02 -11.79 -9.47
N LEU A 29 -4.17 -12.05 -8.18
CA LEU A 29 -5.08 -13.06 -7.65
C LEU A 29 -6.19 -12.37 -6.87
N TYR A 30 -7.41 -12.70 -7.22
CA TYR A 30 -8.60 -12.23 -6.53
C TYR A 30 -9.32 -13.40 -5.86
N ARG A 31 -9.78 -13.18 -4.65
CA ARG A 31 -10.65 -14.11 -3.95
C ARG A 31 -11.91 -13.36 -3.50
N ALA A 32 -13.06 -13.76 -4.03
CA ALA A 32 -14.33 -13.15 -3.66
C ALA A 32 -14.62 -13.33 -2.16
N PRO A 33 -15.44 -12.46 -1.56
CA PRO A 33 -15.86 -12.63 -0.16
C PRO A 33 -16.44 -14.03 0.09
N ARG A 34 -15.95 -14.70 1.13
CA ARG A 34 -16.32 -16.07 1.53
C ARG A 34 -15.94 -17.18 0.53
N ALA A 35 -15.29 -16.89 -0.58
CA ALA A 35 -14.77 -17.92 -1.47
C ALA A 35 -13.54 -18.59 -0.87
N THR A 36 -13.31 -19.86 -1.24
CA THR A 36 -12.14 -20.64 -0.84
C THR A 36 -11.01 -20.59 -1.87
N GLU A 37 -11.37 -20.31 -3.13
CA GLU A 37 -10.45 -20.38 -4.26
C GLU A 37 -9.98 -18.99 -4.71
N TRP A 38 -8.71 -18.94 -5.12
CA TRP A 38 -8.12 -17.78 -5.77
C TRP A 38 -8.30 -17.88 -7.28
N GLN A 39 -8.67 -16.78 -7.89
CA GLN A 39 -8.85 -16.66 -9.34
C GLN A 39 -7.87 -15.62 -9.90
N ARG A 40 -7.34 -15.88 -11.08
CA ARG A 40 -6.57 -14.88 -11.81
C ARG A 40 -7.50 -13.76 -12.27
N MET A 41 -7.02 -12.55 -12.14
CA MET A 41 -7.71 -11.34 -12.55
C MET A 41 -6.78 -10.51 -13.42
N ASP A 42 -7.33 -9.81 -14.38
CA ASP A 42 -6.61 -8.82 -15.17
C ASP A 42 -6.16 -7.66 -14.29
N LEU A 43 -5.02 -7.04 -14.63
CA LEU A 43 -4.45 -5.96 -13.83
C LEU A 43 -5.35 -4.71 -13.86
N ASP A 44 -5.87 -4.33 -15.01
CA ASP A 44 -6.71 -3.14 -15.15
C ASP A 44 -8.03 -3.34 -14.41
N GLU A 45 -8.64 -4.53 -14.54
CA GLU A 45 -9.83 -4.89 -13.75
C GLU A 45 -9.56 -4.82 -12.24
N ALA A 46 -8.41 -5.28 -11.81
CA ALA A 46 -8.02 -5.23 -10.39
C ALA A 46 -7.85 -3.79 -9.90
N ILE A 47 -7.21 -2.93 -10.70
CA ILE A 47 -7.03 -1.51 -10.39
C ILE A 47 -8.38 -0.81 -10.27
N ASP A 48 -9.30 -1.05 -11.20
CA ASP A 48 -10.64 -0.47 -11.17
C ASP A 48 -11.40 -0.89 -9.90
N LYS A 49 -11.38 -2.17 -9.55
CA LYS A 49 -12.01 -2.66 -8.30
C LYS A 49 -11.39 -2.03 -7.04
N ILE A 50 -10.08 -1.83 -7.03
CA ILE A 50 -9.38 -1.16 -5.92
C ILE A 50 -9.81 0.30 -5.85
N ALA A 51 -9.85 0.99 -7.00
CA ALA A 51 -10.25 2.39 -7.08
C ALA A 51 -11.68 2.60 -6.60
N ASP A 52 -12.62 1.75 -7.03
CA ASP A 52 -14.01 1.78 -6.58
C ASP A 52 -14.13 1.64 -5.06
N ARG A 53 -13.44 0.66 -4.47
CA ARG A 53 -13.41 0.45 -3.03
C ARG A 53 -12.79 1.62 -2.28
N PHE A 54 -11.73 2.18 -2.82
CA PHE A 54 -11.07 3.35 -2.26
C PHE A 54 -12.00 4.56 -2.24
N ILE A 55 -12.68 4.84 -3.36
CA ILE A 55 -13.63 5.94 -3.50
C ILE A 55 -14.83 5.73 -2.57
N GLU A 56 -15.37 4.52 -2.52
CA GLU A 56 -16.49 4.16 -1.64
C GLU A 56 -16.12 4.36 -0.16
N SER A 57 -14.99 3.81 0.29
CA SER A 57 -14.49 3.98 1.66
C SER A 57 -14.31 5.45 2.01
N ARG A 58 -13.68 6.21 1.12
CA ARG A 58 -13.47 7.64 1.30
C ARG A 58 -14.80 8.38 1.43
N ARG A 59 -15.75 8.12 0.54
CA ARG A 59 -17.08 8.74 0.56
C ARG A 59 -17.83 8.49 1.87
N ASN A 60 -17.78 7.25 2.34
CA ASN A 60 -18.53 6.83 3.54
C ASN A 60 -17.91 7.30 4.85
N THR A 61 -16.63 7.68 4.83
CA THR A 61 -15.90 8.03 6.08
C THR A 61 -15.28 9.43 6.05
N TRP A 62 -15.63 10.24 5.04
CA TRP A 62 -15.13 11.59 4.92
C TRP A 62 -15.63 12.50 6.04
N GLN A 63 -14.74 13.31 6.57
CA GLN A 63 -15.01 14.30 7.59
C GLN A 63 -14.49 15.67 7.14
N ASP A 64 -15.39 16.61 6.89
CA ASP A 64 -15.02 17.97 6.52
C ASP A 64 -14.62 18.82 7.73
N ILE A 65 -15.42 18.73 8.79
CA ILE A 65 -15.25 19.51 10.02
C ILE A 65 -15.43 18.63 11.26
N ASP A 66 -14.85 19.05 12.37
CA ASP A 66 -15.09 18.45 13.68
C ASP A 66 -16.33 19.06 14.38
N LYS A 67 -16.65 18.55 15.58
CA LYS A 67 -17.74 19.05 16.40
C LYS A 67 -17.57 20.52 16.89
N ARG A 68 -16.35 21.07 16.75
CA ARG A 68 -16.00 22.44 17.14
C ARG A 68 -15.93 23.39 15.94
N GLY A 69 -16.20 22.88 14.71
CA GLY A 69 -16.15 23.65 13.47
C GLY A 69 -14.74 23.73 12.85
N ASN A 70 -13.74 23.03 13.36
CA ASN A 70 -12.41 23.02 12.76
C ASN A 70 -12.41 22.18 11.49
N LEU A 71 -11.70 22.66 10.46
CA LEU A 71 -11.54 21.93 9.20
C LEU A 71 -10.67 20.68 9.42
N LEU A 72 -11.19 19.53 9.02
CA LEU A 72 -10.49 18.23 9.05
C LEU A 72 -10.07 17.78 7.67
N ARG A 73 -11.00 17.74 6.71
CA ARG A 73 -10.80 17.26 5.32
C ARG A 73 -10.05 15.93 5.27
N ARG A 74 -10.53 14.96 6.02
CA ARG A 74 -9.86 13.66 6.19
C ARG A 74 -10.82 12.49 6.05
N THR A 75 -10.25 11.31 5.85
CA THR A 75 -10.95 10.04 5.98
C THR A 75 -10.29 9.16 7.04
N MET A 76 -11.12 8.47 7.83
CA MET A 76 -10.67 7.44 8.79
C MET A 76 -10.86 6.02 8.24
N GLY A 77 -11.45 5.88 7.06
CA GLY A 77 -11.72 4.57 6.44
C GLY A 77 -10.56 4.02 5.60
N ILE A 78 -9.47 4.78 5.48
CA ILE A 78 -8.32 4.41 4.68
C ILE A 78 -7.05 4.62 5.50
N ALA A 79 -6.18 3.62 5.51
CA ALA A 79 -4.85 3.68 6.10
C ALA A 79 -3.83 3.05 5.15
N SER A 80 -2.58 3.45 5.27
CA SER A 80 -1.46 2.84 4.56
C SER A 80 -0.44 2.30 5.57
N LEU A 81 -0.08 1.04 5.39
CA LEU A 81 1.02 0.40 6.12
C LEU A 81 2.09 0.00 5.10
N GLY A 82 3.14 0.79 5.04
CA GLY A 82 4.25 0.57 4.11
C GLY A 82 5.17 -0.59 4.50
N GLY A 83 6.19 -0.80 3.71
CA GLY A 83 7.19 -1.86 3.89
C GLY A 83 8.58 -1.33 4.21
N ALA A 84 9.39 -2.16 4.87
CA ALA A 84 10.76 -1.81 5.26
C ALA A 84 11.76 -1.80 4.09
N THR A 85 11.40 -2.37 2.94
CA THR A 85 12.28 -2.53 1.77
C THR A 85 11.92 -1.60 0.61
N LEU A 86 11.00 -0.66 0.83
CA LEU A 86 10.65 0.36 -0.14
C LEU A 86 11.75 1.41 -0.26
N ASP A 87 11.97 1.91 -1.46
CA ASP A 87 12.88 3.02 -1.69
C ASP A 87 12.24 4.37 -1.33
N ASN A 88 13.01 5.45 -1.45
CA ASN A 88 12.56 6.79 -1.07
C ASN A 88 11.47 7.31 -2.00
N GLU A 89 11.54 7.00 -3.29
CA GLU A 89 10.58 7.39 -4.31
C GLU A 89 9.23 6.70 -4.09
N GLU A 90 9.23 5.41 -3.80
CA GLU A 90 8.04 4.65 -3.45
C GLU A 90 7.36 5.19 -2.19
N ASN A 91 8.14 5.44 -1.13
CA ASN A 91 7.62 6.03 0.11
C ASN A 91 7.03 7.43 -0.12
N TYR A 92 7.68 8.25 -0.96
CA TYR A 92 7.18 9.56 -1.34
C TYR A 92 5.83 9.47 -2.08
N LEU A 93 5.72 8.58 -3.06
CA LEU A 93 4.50 8.38 -3.85
C LEU A 93 3.35 7.86 -2.99
N ILE A 94 3.61 6.92 -2.10
CA ILE A 94 2.62 6.42 -1.12
C ILE A 94 2.11 7.58 -0.27
N LYS A 95 3.02 8.34 0.34
CA LYS A 95 2.65 9.49 1.15
C LYS A 95 1.83 10.51 0.38
N LYS A 96 2.25 10.84 -0.83
CA LYS A 96 1.56 11.81 -1.69
C LYS A 96 0.14 11.35 -2.04
N LEU A 97 -0.02 10.10 -2.47
CA LEU A 97 -1.31 9.53 -2.83
C LEU A 97 -2.28 9.53 -1.64
N PHE A 98 -1.87 8.93 -0.53
CA PHE A 98 -2.75 8.78 0.63
C PHE A 98 -3.05 10.12 1.31
N THR A 99 -2.09 11.05 1.35
CA THR A 99 -2.34 12.41 1.86
C THR A 99 -3.34 13.15 0.96
N ALA A 100 -3.20 13.06 -0.36
CA ALA A 100 -4.14 13.67 -1.30
C ALA A 100 -5.55 13.08 -1.17
N ALA A 101 -5.65 11.81 -0.83
CA ALA A 101 -6.92 11.16 -0.53
C ALA A 101 -7.55 11.57 0.81
N GLY A 102 -6.81 12.26 1.68
CA GLY A 102 -7.22 12.67 3.01
C GLY A 102 -7.03 11.61 4.09
N ALA A 103 -6.28 10.54 3.80
CA ALA A 103 -5.89 9.57 4.81
C ALA A 103 -4.85 10.19 5.75
N ILE A 104 -5.01 9.97 7.05
CA ILE A 104 -4.09 10.48 8.08
C ILE A 104 -3.19 9.41 8.68
N GLN A 105 -3.57 8.15 8.54
CA GLN A 105 -2.80 7.02 9.02
C GLN A 105 -1.94 6.48 7.89
N ILE A 106 -0.72 6.99 7.79
CA ILE A 106 0.26 6.61 6.78
C ILE A 106 1.53 6.23 7.54
N GLU A 107 1.67 4.94 7.81
CA GLU A 107 2.76 4.40 8.63
C GLU A 107 3.66 3.48 7.80
N ASN A 108 4.86 3.27 8.29
CA ASN A 108 5.81 2.34 7.70
C ASN A 108 6.20 1.29 8.75
N GLN A 109 6.39 0.05 8.33
CA GLN A 109 6.74 -1.07 9.20
C GLN A 109 7.95 -0.80 10.10
N ALA A 110 8.95 -0.10 9.59
CA ALA A 110 10.17 0.20 10.35
C ALA A 110 9.95 1.21 11.49
N ARG A 111 8.76 1.75 11.60
CA ARG A 111 8.40 2.82 12.54
C ARG A 111 7.38 2.41 13.59
N ILE A 112 6.99 1.18 13.61
CA ILE A 112 6.04 0.64 14.60
C ILE A 112 6.74 0.56 15.98
#